data_97bd90eaaf3dd11b7a7604cbf24e7120
#
_entry.id   97bd90eaaf3dd11b7a7604cbf24e7120
#
_cell.length_a   1.000
_cell.length_b   1.000
_cell.length_c   1.000
_cell.angle_alpha   90.00
_cell.angle_beta   90.00
_cell.angle_gamma   90.00
#
_symmetry.space_group_name_H-M   'P 1'
#
loop_
_entity.id
_entity.type
_entity.pdbx_description
1 polymer ?
#
loop_
_entity_poly.entity_id
_entity_poly.type
_entity_poly.pdbx_seq_one_letter_code
_entity_poly.pdbx_strand_id
1 'polypeptide(L)'
;MRELKSGFAIMGSRDQAGSGALSDNQLSLLYAYEIRLDRDLYLRPGVQFGQVFRNVNYNRLVFGDQLITSNNSSLETFPDRNTSYMDVSVGTVLYGKYFWAGIAAHHINRPDESLLGMDESLLPIRYSAQGGYRMPMNRRVGSRTASAVVYAFNYRMQANFDQLDIGFYYEFNPMIFGVWYRGLPLIKKNEYEVINQDAIAIMLGYEYNDVKFGYSYDLTISPLLANTGGAHEVSLVYEFANPRNKKYAKRRRVIPCAKF
;
A
#
# COMPACT_ATOMS: atom_id res chain seq x y z
N MET A 1 -1.05 26.00 23.28
CA MET A 1 -2.02 25.24 22.49
C MET A 1 -1.72 23.75 22.64
N ARG A 2 -2.71 22.96 23.06
CA ARG A 2 -2.60 21.50 23.13
C ARG A 2 -2.34 20.99 21.70
N GLU A 3 -1.30 20.23 21.48
CA GLU A 3 -1.08 19.56 20.19
C GLU A 3 -2.26 18.64 19.92
N LEU A 4 -2.84 18.75 18.73
CA LEU A 4 -3.87 17.85 18.28
C LEU A 4 -3.23 16.45 18.15
N LYS A 5 -3.65 15.54 19.03
CA LYS A 5 -3.22 14.13 19.00
C LYS A 5 -3.97 13.30 17.99
N SER A 6 -4.89 13.91 17.27
CA SER A 6 -5.77 13.27 16.27
C SER A 6 -5.31 13.61 14.87
N GLY A 7 -5.36 12.62 13.98
CA GLY A 7 -5.15 12.75 12.55
C GLY A 7 -6.38 12.28 11.78
N PHE A 8 -6.72 13.01 10.74
CA PHE A 8 -7.77 12.66 9.77
C PHE A 8 -7.15 12.60 8.38
N ALA A 9 -7.61 11.66 7.57
CA ALA A 9 -7.22 11.57 6.17
C ALA A 9 -8.41 11.14 5.31
N ILE A 10 -8.36 11.53 4.04
CA ILE A 10 -9.27 11.06 3.00
C ILE A 10 -8.38 10.37 1.96
N MET A 11 -8.78 9.20 1.52
CA MET A 11 -8.09 8.41 0.49
C MET A 11 -9.08 8.06 -0.62
N GLY A 12 -8.68 8.31 -1.85
CA GLY A 12 -9.38 7.82 -3.04
C GLY A 12 -8.45 6.89 -3.82
N SER A 13 -8.96 5.76 -4.29
CA SER A 13 -8.25 4.86 -5.17
C SER A 13 -9.13 4.37 -6.30
N ARG A 14 -8.51 4.07 -7.43
CA ARG A 14 -9.13 3.41 -8.56
C ARG A 14 -8.21 2.31 -9.05
N ASP A 15 -8.74 1.11 -9.12
CA ASP A 15 -8.08 -0.06 -9.69
C ASP A 15 -8.82 -0.54 -10.93
N GLN A 16 -8.08 -0.97 -11.95
CA GLN A 16 -8.64 -1.51 -13.19
C GLN A 16 -7.87 -2.75 -13.60
N ALA A 17 -8.58 -3.85 -13.79
CA ALA A 17 -8.04 -5.14 -14.18
C ALA A 17 -8.69 -5.66 -15.46
N GLY A 18 -8.04 -6.65 -16.10
CA GLY A 18 -8.59 -7.36 -17.26
C GLY A 18 -8.95 -6.44 -18.42
N SER A 19 -7.99 -5.79 -19.07
CA SER A 19 -8.22 -4.80 -20.15
C SER A 19 -9.14 -3.63 -19.77
N GLY A 20 -9.29 -3.36 -18.45
CA GLY A 20 -10.16 -2.33 -17.91
C GLY A 20 -11.64 -2.70 -17.85
N ALA A 21 -11.96 -3.99 -17.96
CA ALA A 21 -13.33 -4.47 -17.84
C ALA A 21 -13.83 -4.45 -16.41
N LEU A 22 -12.99 -4.87 -15.44
CA LEU A 22 -13.28 -4.75 -14.00
C LEU A 22 -12.67 -3.47 -13.46
N SER A 23 -13.44 -2.68 -12.73
CA SER A 23 -12.95 -1.47 -12.05
C SER A 23 -13.49 -1.36 -10.64
N ASP A 24 -12.60 -1.10 -9.69
CA ASP A 24 -12.89 -0.81 -8.28
C ASP A 24 -12.53 0.65 -7.99
N ASN A 25 -13.51 1.43 -7.57
CA ASN A 25 -13.32 2.80 -7.11
C ASN A 25 -13.61 2.83 -5.61
N GLN A 26 -12.65 3.26 -4.80
CA GLN A 26 -12.80 3.32 -3.36
C GLN A 26 -12.60 4.74 -2.86
N LEU A 27 -13.48 5.17 -1.96
CA LEU A 27 -13.32 6.38 -1.17
C LEU A 27 -13.31 6.00 0.31
N SER A 28 -12.27 6.42 1.04
CA SER A 28 -12.09 6.05 2.45
C SER A 28 -11.82 7.27 3.31
N LEU A 29 -12.37 7.24 4.52
CA LEU A 29 -12.10 8.17 5.61
C LEU A 29 -11.28 7.45 6.68
N LEU A 30 -10.20 8.08 7.11
CA LEU A 30 -9.29 7.52 8.11
C LEU A 30 -9.22 8.44 9.31
N TYR A 31 -9.22 7.84 10.49
CA TYR A 31 -9.00 8.52 11.75
C TYR A 31 -7.94 7.79 12.57
N ALA A 32 -7.04 8.54 13.19
CA ALA A 32 -6.04 7.99 14.08
C ALA A 32 -5.82 8.90 15.28
N TYR A 33 -5.54 8.29 16.43
CA TYR A 33 -5.27 9.01 17.67
C TYR A 33 -3.89 8.62 18.22
N GLU A 34 -3.08 9.62 18.61
CA GLU A 34 -1.74 9.40 19.14
C GLU A 34 -1.76 9.34 20.67
N ILE A 35 -1.28 8.24 21.21
CA ILE A 35 -1.11 7.98 22.64
C ILE A 35 0.40 7.97 22.91
N ARG A 36 0.83 8.84 23.81
CA ARG A 36 2.22 8.81 24.29
C ARG A 36 2.34 7.81 25.40
N LEU A 37 3.13 6.76 25.21
CA LEU A 37 3.39 5.74 26.22
C LEU A 37 4.59 6.12 27.11
N ASP A 38 5.66 6.65 26.48
CA ASP A 38 6.86 7.10 27.19
C ASP A 38 7.47 8.32 26.48
N ARG A 39 8.65 8.79 26.93
CA ARG A 39 9.34 9.99 26.38
C ARG A 39 9.54 9.93 24.88
N ASP A 40 9.88 8.76 24.36
CA ASP A 40 10.20 8.51 22.95
C ASP A 40 9.42 7.34 22.35
N LEU A 41 8.31 6.92 23.00
CA LEU A 41 7.48 5.81 22.56
C LEU A 41 6.03 6.26 22.43
N TYR A 42 5.44 5.99 21.27
CA TYR A 42 4.08 6.39 20.88
C TYR A 42 3.33 5.21 20.30
N LEU A 43 2.06 5.11 20.64
CA LEU A 43 1.10 4.19 20.04
C LEU A 43 0.06 5.00 19.28
N ARG A 44 -0.25 4.59 18.05
CA ARG A 44 -1.25 5.26 17.21
C ARG A 44 -2.25 4.26 16.67
N PRO A 45 -3.33 3.96 17.42
CA PRO A 45 -4.48 3.25 16.86
C PRO A 45 -5.16 4.09 15.80
N GLY A 46 -5.76 3.40 14.83
CA GLY A 46 -6.49 4.02 13.73
C GLY A 46 -7.61 3.13 13.22
N VAL A 47 -8.58 3.75 12.58
CA VAL A 47 -9.73 3.12 11.94
C VAL A 47 -9.92 3.74 10.57
N GLN A 48 -10.36 2.92 9.62
CA GLN A 48 -10.71 3.32 8.26
C GLN A 48 -12.11 2.84 7.95
N PHE A 49 -12.90 3.73 7.34
CA PHE A 49 -14.21 3.44 6.76
C PHE A 49 -14.13 3.76 5.28
N GLY A 50 -14.37 2.79 4.44
CA GLY A 50 -14.33 2.89 2.99
C GLY A 50 -15.67 2.55 2.36
N GLN A 51 -15.99 3.21 1.26
CA GLN A 51 -17.06 2.82 0.34
C GLN A 51 -16.40 2.40 -0.97
N VAL A 52 -16.67 1.18 -1.41
CA VAL A 52 -16.16 0.61 -2.66
C VAL A 52 -17.30 0.53 -3.65
N PHE A 53 -17.03 0.94 -4.89
CA PHE A 53 -17.92 0.83 -6.03
C PHE A 53 -17.23 -0.05 -7.06
N ARG A 54 -17.73 -1.27 -7.25
CA ARG A 54 -17.23 -2.25 -8.21
C ARG A 54 -18.12 -2.28 -9.44
N ASN A 55 -17.50 -2.22 -10.61
CA ASN A 55 -18.17 -2.22 -11.89
C ASN A 55 -17.46 -3.16 -12.87
N VAL A 56 -18.22 -3.90 -13.66
CA VAL A 56 -17.73 -4.68 -14.81
C VAL A 56 -18.33 -4.16 -16.09
N ASN A 57 -17.48 -3.72 -17.01
CA ASN A 57 -17.89 -3.32 -18.35
C ASN A 57 -17.85 -4.51 -19.31
N TYR A 58 -18.97 -5.15 -19.50
CA TYR A 58 -19.11 -6.34 -20.37
C TYR A 58 -18.82 -6.03 -21.84
N ASN A 59 -19.00 -4.78 -22.30
CA ASN A 59 -18.71 -4.40 -23.70
C ASN A 59 -17.22 -4.46 -24.06
N ARG A 60 -16.35 -4.59 -23.06
CA ARG A 60 -14.90 -4.76 -23.25
C ARG A 60 -14.45 -6.21 -23.19
N LEU A 61 -15.36 -7.13 -22.93
CA LEU A 61 -15.10 -8.56 -22.90
C LEU A 61 -15.38 -9.17 -24.27
N VAL A 62 -14.61 -10.18 -24.63
CA VAL A 62 -14.83 -11.00 -25.83
C VAL A 62 -15.36 -12.35 -25.37
N PHE A 63 -16.55 -12.68 -25.79
CA PHE A 63 -17.22 -13.92 -25.43
C PHE A 63 -16.92 -15.04 -26.44
N GLY A 64 -17.07 -16.30 -26.02
CA GLY A 64 -16.77 -17.47 -26.84
C GLY A 64 -17.57 -17.54 -28.13
N ASP A 65 -18.85 -17.12 -28.16
CA ASP A 65 -19.71 -17.06 -29.30
C ASP A 65 -19.20 -16.07 -30.38
N GLN A 66 -18.63 -14.94 -29.96
CA GLN A 66 -18.01 -13.95 -30.84
C GLN A 66 -16.77 -14.53 -31.56
N LEU A 67 -15.98 -15.35 -30.84
CA LEU A 67 -14.80 -16.00 -31.41
C LEU A 67 -15.17 -17.07 -32.43
N ILE A 68 -16.27 -17.79 -32.21
CA ILE A 68 -16.74 -18.87 -33.10
C ILE A 68 -17.45 -18.30 -34.35
N THR A 69 -18.30 -17.29 -34.14
CA THR A 69 -19.12 -16.74 -35.22
C THR A 69 -18.46 -15.59 -35.97
N SER A 70 -17.32 -15.10 -35.49
CA SER A 70 -16.64 -13.87 -35.94
C SER A 70 -17.59 -12.65 -35.97
N ASN A 71 -18.59 -12.66 -35.11
CA ASN A 71 -19.59 -11.61 -34.98
C ASN A 71 -19.20 -10.63 -33.90
N ASN A 72 -19.33 -9.33 -34.15
CA ASN A 72 -18.98 -8.29 -33.15
C ASN A 72 -19.99 -8.18 -32.00
N SER A 73 -21.14 -8.83 -32.08
CA SER A 73 -22.15 -8.85 -31.02
C SER A 73 -22.30 -10.25 -30.44
N SER A 74 -22.22 -10.36 -29.12
CA SER A 74 -22.54 -11.60 -28.41
C SER A 74 -24.06 -11.78 -28.34
N LEU A 75 -24.50 -13.04 -28.37
CA LEU A 75 -25.88 -13.43 -28.06
C LEU A 75 -26.13 -13.42 -26.54
N GLU A 76 -25.06 -13.42 -25.76
CA GLU A 76 -25.12 -13.31 -24.31
C GLU A 76 -25.35 -11.84 -23.91
N THR A 77 -26.46 -11.57 -23.26
CA THR A 77 -26.76 -10.25 -22.70
C THR A 77 -26.56 -10.27 -21.20
N PHE A 78 -25.52 -9.58 -20.76
CA PHE A 78 -25.29 -9.37 -19.33
C PHE A 78 -25.78 -7.97 -18.97
N PRO A 79 -26.66 -7.82 -17.96
CA PRO A 79 -27.00 -6.51 -17.46
C PRO A 79 -25.74 -5.90 -16.82
N ASP A 80 -25.48 -4.61 -17.08
CA ASP A 80 -24.43 -3.86 -16.38
C ASP A 80 -24.69 -3.99 -14.87
N ARG A 81 -23.82 -4.71 -14.18
CA ARG A 81 -23.95 -4.92 -12.75
C ARG A 81 -22.89 -4.11 -12.02
N ASN A 82 -23.38 -3.21 -11.21
CA ASN A 82 -22.60 -2.45 -10.26
C ASN A 82 -22.91 -2.98 -8.86
N THR A 83 -21.89 -3.24 -8.09
CA THR A 83 -22.07 -3.51 -6.66
C THR A 83 -21.35 -2.44 -5.85
N SER A 84 -21.89 -2.15 -4.68
CA SER A 84 -21.22 -1.24 -3.75
C SER A 84 -21.31 -1.78 -2.34
N TYR A 85 -20.21 -1.71 -1.62
CA TYR A 85 -20.13 -2.21 -0.26
C TYR A 85 -19.27 -1.31 0.62
N MET A 86 -19.57 -1.34 1.91
CA MET A 86 -18.79 -0.66 2.92
C MET A 86 -17.67 -1.58 3.41
N ASP A 87 -16.47 -1.03 3.54
CA ASP A 87 -15.28 -1.70 4.04
C ASP A 87 -14.76 -1.05 5.30
N VAL A 88 -14.49 -1.85 6.32
CA VAL A 88 -13.99 -1.35 7.60
C VAL A 88 -12.64 -2.00 7.91
N SER A 89 -11.68 -1.16 8.30
CA SER A 89 -10.34 -1.62 8.67
C SER A 89 -9.90 -0.97 9.98
N VAL A 90 -9.11 -1.70 10.76
CA VAL A 90 -8.51 -1.20 12.00
C VAL A 90 -7.03 -1.54 12.03
N GLY A 91 -6.26 -0.73 12.74
CA GLY A 91 -4.85 -0.98 12.90
C GLY A 91 -4.23 -0.15 14.01
N THR A 92 -2.99 -0.46 14.31
CA THR A 92 -2.21 0.31 15.27
C THR A 92 -0.74 0.31 14.88
N VAL A 93 -0.06 1.42 15.16
CA VAL A 93 1.38 1.56 14.96
C VAL A 93 2.02 2.00 16.27
N LEU A 94 2.99 1.21 16.74
CA LEU A 94 3.92 1.57 17.79
C LEU A 94 5.18 2.15 17.15
N TYR A 95 5.62 3.32 17.56
CA TYR A 95 6.82 3.91 16.99
C TYR A 95 7.64 4.70 18.01
N GLY A 96 8.93 4.69 17.79
CA GLY A 96 9.91 5.43 18.53
C GLY A 96 10.71 6.37 17.62
N LYS A 97 11.88 6.75 18.11
CA LYS A 97 12.78 7.66 17.37
C LYS A 97 13.38 7.01 16.10
N TYR A 98 13.64 5.71 16.16
CA TYR A 98 14.36 4.99 15.12
C TYR A 98 13.66 3.76 14.61
N PHE A 99 12.55 3.35 15.18
CA PHE A 99 11.82 2.15 14.79
C PHE A 99 10.32 2.41 14.73
N TRP A 100 9.64 1.58 13.98
CA TRP A 100 8.18 1.45 13.99
C TRP A 100 7.79 -0.02 13.82
N ALA A 101 6.65 -0.37 14.36
CA ALA A 101 6.00 -1.66 14.15
C ALA A 101 4.50 -1.45 14.16
N GLY A 102 3.80 -2.04 13.22
CA GLY A 102 2.36 -1.88 13.07
C GLY A 102 1.68 -3.18 12.67
N ILE A 103 0.44 -3.31 13.10
CA ILE A 103 -0.46 -4.38 12.70
C ILE A 103 -1.79 -3.78 12.24
N ALA A 104 -2.42 -4.40 11.26
CA ALA A 104 -3.75 -4.01 10.82
C ALA A 104 -4.58 -5.23 10.38
N ALA A 105 -5.90 -5.07 10.48
CA ALA A 105 -6.87 -5.99 9.93
C ALA A 105 -7.79 -5.18 9.00
N HIS A 106 -7.85 -5.59 7.74
CA HIS A 106 -8.70 -5.01 6.72
C HIS A 106 -9.88 -5.92 6.45
N HIS A 107 -10.98 -5.36 5.95
CA HIS A 107 -12.19 -6.10 5.62
C HIS A 107 -12.78 -6.83 6.85
N ILE A 108 -12.74 -6.18 8.04
CA ILE A 108 -13.20 -6.83 9.29
C ILE A 108 -14.70 -7.13 9.29
N ASN A 109 -15.47 -6.38 8.53
CA ASN A 109 -16.90 -6.59 8.32
C ASN A 109 -17.20 -7.63 7.24
N ARG A 110 -16.17 -8.22 6.57
CA ARG A 110 -16.27 -9.22 5.52
C ARG A 110 -17.37 -8.88 4.50
N PRO A 111 -17.25 -7.74 3.80
CA PRO A 111 -18.29 -7.31 2.88
C PRO A 111 -18.45 -8.33 1.74
N ASP A 112 -19.66 -8.41 1.19
CA ASP A 112 -19.92 -9.17 -0.01
C ASP A 112 -19.56 -8.34 -1.24
N GLU A 113 -18.64 -8.84 -2.05
CA GLU A 113 -18.19 -8.22 -3.30
C GLU A 113 -18.85 -8.82 -4.54
N SER A 114 -19.87 -9.68 -4.33
CA SER A 114 -20.59 -10.36 -5.41
C SER A 114 -21.26 -9.39 -6.35
N LEU A 115 -21.04 -9.58 -7.64
CA LEU A 115 -21.77 -8.89 -8.72
C LEU A 115 -23.14 -9.53 -8.98
N LEU A 116 -23.37 -10.75 -8.43
CA LEU A 116 -24.62 -11.50 -8.66
C LEU A 116 -25.68 -11.25 -7.60
N GLY A 117 -25.33 -10.59 -6.49
CA GLY A 117 -26.24 -10.23 -5.40
C GLY A 117 -26.68 -11.45 -4.55
N MET A 118 -25.88 -12.48 -4.52
CA MET A 118 -26.14 -13.69 -3.75
C MET A 118 -24.96 -13.88 -2.80
N ASP A 119 -24.90 -13.43 -1.63
CA ASP A 119 -23.92 -13.61 -0.53
C ASP A 119 -22.78 -14.64 -0.71
N GLU A 120 -22.36 -14.86 -1.97
CA GLU A 120 -21.46 -15.94 -2.38
C GLU A 120 -19.99 -15.55 -2.42
N SER A 121 -19.69 -14.23 -2.27
CA SER A 121 -18.31 -13.72 -2.42
C SER A 121 -17.92 -12.83 -1.26
N LEU A 122 -17.92 -13.39 -0.04
CA LEU A 122 -17.47 -12.67 1.15
C LEU A 122 -15.97 -12.43 1.10
N LEU A 123 -15.55 -11.16 1.14
CA LEU A 123 -14.15 -10.77 1.15
C LEU A 123 -13.47 -11.22 2.46
N PRO A 124 -12.44 -12.07 2.40
CA PRO A 124 -11.77 -12.55 3.61
C PRO A 124 -11.02 -11.43 4.32
N ILE A 125 -10.96 -11.48 5.65
CA ILE A 125 -10.16 -10.56 6.44
C ILE A 125 -8.70 -10.67 6.00
N ARG A 126 -8.08 -9.52 5.72
CA ARG A 126 -6.66 -9.41 5.44
C ARG A 126 -5.91 -8.88 6.65
N TYR A 127 -5.01 -9.67 7.18
CA TYR A 127 -4.10 -9.26 8.24
C TYR A 127 -2.81 -8.74 7.64
N SER A 128 -2.25 -7.69 8.25
CA SER A 128 -0.94 -7.17 7.88
C SER A 128 -0.12 -6.83 9.10
N ALA A 129 1.19 -7.06 9.01
CA ALA A 129 2.18 -6.66 9.97
C ALA A 129 3.33 -5.96 9.25
N GLN A 130 3.72 -4.80 9.70
CA GLN A 130 4.80 -4.03 9.09
C GLN A 130 5.71 -3.44 10.15
N GLY A 131 6.95 -3.22 9.78
CA GLY A 131 7.88 -2.57 10.69
C GLY A 131 9.19 -2.22 10.03
N GLY A 132 10.03 -1.53 10.79
CA GLY A 132 11.35 -1.20 10.33
C GLY A 132 12.19 -0.45 11.35
N TYR A 133 13.44 -0.27 10.99
CA TYR A 133 14.42 0.42 11.78
C TYR A 133 15.26 1.36 10.92
N ARG A 134 15.36 2.61 11.36
CA ARG A 134 16.14 3.66 10.71
C ARG A 134 17.45 3.88 11.46
N MET A 135 18.57 3.53 10.86
CA MET A 135 19.91 3.70 11.41
C MET A 135 20.59 4.94 10.82
N PRO A 136 20.73 6.02 11.61
CA PRO A 136 21.47 7.21 11.13
C PRO A 136 22.95 6.89 11.00
N MET A 137 23.54 7.15 9.81
CA MET A 137 24.95 6.89 9.52
C MET A 137 25.85 8.06 9.90
N ASN A 138 25.44 9.29 9.64
CA ASN A 138 26.22 10.47 9.93
C ASN A 138 25.46 11.50 10.77
N ARG A 139 26.01 11.84 11.94
CA ARG A 139 25.49 12.86 12.87
C ARG A 139 26.32 14.15 12.82
N ARG A 140 26.81 14.60 11.69
CA ARG A 140 27.51 15.89 11.68
C ARG A 140 26.49 17.01 11.89
N VAL A 141 26.57 17.63 13.07
CA VAL A 141 25.87 18.89 13.38
C VAL A 141 26.36 19.95 12.39
N GLY A 142 25.47 20.49 11.55
CA GLY A 142 25.80 21.53 10.58
C GLY A 142 26.02 21.05 9.14
N SER A 143 26.09 19.75 8.86
CA SER A 143 26.15 19.24 7.48
C SER A 143 24.74 18.97 6.95
N ARG A 144 24.42 19.49 5.76
CA ARG A 144 23.18 19.21 5.03
C ARG A 144 23.07 17.75 4.53
N THR A 145 24.11 16.98 4.62
CA THR A 145 24.18 15.57 4.20
C THR A 145 23.98 14.64 5.39
N ALA A 146 22.76 14.59 5.93
CA ALA A 146 22.38 13.53 6.85
C ALA A 146 22.08 12.27 6.01
N SER A 147 22.81 11.18 6.25
CA SER A 147 22.53 9.89 5.65
C SER A 147 21.98 8.90 6.68
N ALA A 148 21.12 8.01 6.23
CA ALA A 148 20.56 6.95 7.05
C ALA A 148 20.32 5.69 6.21
N VAL A 149 20.36 4.56 6.88
CA VAL A 149 19.92 3.27 6.34
C VAL A 149 18.60 2.90 7.02
N VAL A 150 17.62 2.48 6.23
CA VAL A 150 16.34 2.04 6.72
C VAL A 150 16.12 0.60 6.27
N TYR A 151 15.86 -0.28 7.24
CA TYR A 151 15.39 -1.63 7.03
C TYR A 151 13.90 -1.67 7.27
N ALA A 152 13.15 -2.32 6.38
CA ALA A 152 11.70 -2.43 6.52
C ALA A 152 11.21 -3.80 6.08
N PHE A 153 10.11 -4.23 6.66
CA PHE A 153 9.38 -5.41 6.21
C PHE A 153 7.89 -5.13 6.20
N ASN A 154 7.18 -5.87 5.37
CA ASN A 154 5.72 -5.87 5.31
C ASN A 154 5.25 -7.30 5.04
N TYR A 155 4.49 -7.86 5.98
CA TYR A 155 3.86 -9.16 5.85
C TYR A 155 2.36 -8.99 5.70
N ARG A 156 1.76 -9.69 4.75
CA ARG A 156 0.33 -9.69 4.48
C ARG A 156 -0.17 -11.13 4.36
N MET A 157 -1.32 -11.39 4.95
CA MET A 157 -2.00 -12.69 4.87
C MET A 157 -3.49 -12.46 4.61
N GLN A 158 -4.04 -13.15 3.62
CA GLN A 158 -5.47 -13.13 3.31
C GLN A 158 -5.91 -14.51 2.83
N ALA A 159 -6.85 -15.13 3.51
CA ALA A 159 -7.25 -16.53 3.29
C ALA A 159 -6.03 -17.49 3.31
N ASN A 160 -5.76 -18.16 2.20
CA ASN A 160 -4.64 -19.10 2.04
C ASN A 160 -3.37 -18.45 1.45
N PHE A 161 -3.42 -17.14 1.15
CA PHE A 161 -2.30 -16.42 0.52
C PHE A 161 -1.58 -15.58 1.55
N ASP A 162 -0.26 -15.68 1.54
CA ASP A 162 0.62 -14.84 2.34
C ASP A 162 1.78 -14.31 1.49
N GLN A 163 2.26 -13.14 1.86
CA GLN A 163 3.33 -12.44 1.17
C GLN A 163 4.20 -11.71 2.20
N LEU A 164 5.50 -11.82 2.05
CA LEU A 164 6.49 -11.09 2.83
C LEU A 164 7.32 -10.21 1.90
N ASP A 165 7.31 -8.91 2.14
CA ASP A 165 8.16 -7.96 1.47
C ASP A 165 9.26 -7.51 2.44
N ILE A 166 10.52 -7.53 2.00
CA ILE A 166 11.67 -7.05 2.79
C ILE A 166 12.34 -5.94 1.99
N GLY A 167 12.52 -4.79 2.64
CA GLY A 167 13.05 -3.59 2.00
C GLY A 167 14.27 -3.02 2.69
N PHE A 168 15.10 -2.40 1.88
CA PHE A 168 16.27 -1.65 2.30
C PHE A 168 16.28 -0.30 1.59
N TYR A 169 16.48 0.78 2.34
CA TYR A 169 16.65 2.13 1.79
C TYR A 169 17.96 2.75 2.26
N TYR A 170 18.60 3.47 1.36
CA TYR A 170 19.69 4.37 1.67
C TYR A 170 19.22 5.81 1.42
N GLU A 171 19.06 6.55 2.51
CA GLU A 171 18.70 7.96 2.48
C GLU A 171 19.98 8.82 2.44
N PHE A 172 20.11 9.59 1.41
CA PHE A 172 21.20 10.55 1.23
C PHE A 172 20.60 11.87 0.68
N ASN A 173 20.23 12.76 1.58
CA ASN A 173 19.52 14.00 1.24
C ASN A 173 20.23 14.76 0.11
N PRO A 174 19.57 15.09 -1.03
CA PRO A 174 18.11 14.99 -1.26
C PRO A 174 17.61 13.66 -1.88
N MET A 175 18.46 12.68 -2.06
CA MET A 175 18.14 11.42 -2.75
C MET A 175 17.82 10.29 -1.77
N ILE A 176 17.00 9.35 -2.24
CA ILE A 176 16.68 8.11 -1.56
C ILE A 176 16.73 6.99 -2.59
N PHE A 177 17.44 5.91 -2.25
CA PHE A 177 17.55 4.69 -3.04
C PHE A 177 16.95 3.55 -2.24
N GLY A 178 16.13 2.74 -2.86
CA GLY A 178 15.50 1.60 -2.20
C GLY A 178 15.53 0.35 -3.05
N VAL A 179 15.60 -0.80 -2.39
CA VAL A 179 15.40 -2.11 -3.01
C VAL A 179 14.49 -2.91 -2.10
N TRP A 180 13.48 -3.52 -2.71
CA TRP A 180 12.58 -4.44 -2.04
C TRP A 180 12.58 -5.79 -2.73
N TYR A 181 12.61 -6.83 -1.94
CA TYR A 181 12.31 -8.18 -2.36
C TYR A 181 10.88 -8.51 -1.95
N ARG A 182 10.09 -8.99 -2.89
CA ARG A 182 8.70 -9.43 -2.70
C ARG A 182 8.62 -10.93 -2.90
N GLY A 183 8.08 -11.65 -1.92
CA GLY A 183 7.92 -13.09 -1.97
C GLY A 183 8.21 -13.73 -0.61
N LEU A 184 7.93 -15.04 -0.49
CA LEU A 184 8.30 -15.82 0.69
C LEU A 184 9.61 -16.55 0.42
N PRO A 185 10.77 -16.05 0.88
CA PRO A 185 12.03 -16.73 0.65
C PRO A 185 12.04 -18.06 1.40
N LEU A 186 12.05 -19.18 0.69
CA LEU A 186 12.36 -20.54 1.18
C LEU A 186 11.40 -21.18 2.22
N ILE A 187 10.32 -20.51 2.65
CA ILE A 187 9.56 -20.94 3.83
C ILE A 187 8.33 -21.76 3.46
N LYS A 188 7.69 -21.50 2.32
CA LYS A 188 6.54 -22.27 1.84
C LYS A 188 6.73 -22.67 0.38
N LYS A 189 6.76 -23.97 0.15
CA LYS A 189 6.45 -24.53 -1.16
C LYS A 189 4.95 -24.67 -1.25
N ASN A 190 4.33 -24.17 -2.32
CA ASN A 190 2.96 -24.50 -2.65
C ASN A 190 2.82 -26.02 -2.89
N GLU A 191 1.61 -26.58 -2.89
CA GLU A 191 1.31 -27.97 -3.25
C GLU A 191 2.00 -28.43 -4.56
N TYR A 192 2.39 -27.47 -5.41
CA TYR A 192 3.09 -27.67 -6.69
C TYR A 192 4.62 -27.45 -6.62
N GLU A 193 5.24 -27.43 -5.43
CA GLU A 193 6.69 -27.19 -5.22
C GLU A 193 7.25 -25.88 -5.82
N VAL A 194 6.42 -24.94 -6.21
CA VAL A 194 6.86 -23.66 -6.81
C VAL A 194 7.26 -22.69 -5.69
N ILE A 195 8.47 -22.14 -5.79
CA ILE A 195 8.97 -21.11 -4.88
C ILE A 195 8.15 -19.85 -5.13
N ASN A 196 7.53 -19.30 -4.09
CA ASN A 196 6.71 -18.09 -4.17
C ASN A 196 7.59 -16.84 -4.19
N GLN A 197 8.21 -16.58 -5.34
CA GLN A 197 9.04 -15.40 -5.62
C GLN A 197 8.28 -14.53 -6.62
N ASP A 198 7.95 -13.29 -6.24
CA ASP A 198 7.15 -12.43 -7.10
C ASP A 198 8.00 -11.40 -7.85
N ALA A 199 8.70 -10.53 -7.14
CA ALA A 199 9.40 -9.43 -7.75
C ALA A 199 10.54 -8.87 -6.91
N ILE A 200 11.44 -8.14 -7.58
CA ILE A 200 12.37 -7.19 -6.96
C ILE A 200 11.95 -5.80 -7.41
N ALA A 201 11.66 -4.91 -6.46
CA ALA A 201 11.36 -3.52 -6.74
C ALA A 201 12.58 -2.64 -6.47
N ILE A 202 12.94 -1.80 -7.44
CA ILE A 202 13.98 -0.78 -7.32
C ILE A 202 13.31 0.57 -7.22
N MET A 203 13.68 1.36 -6.23
CA MET A 203 13.05 2.64 -5.92
C MET A 203 14.06 3.78 -5.93
N LEU A 204 13.66 4.90 -6.53
CA LEU A 204 14.41 6.15 -6.56
C LEU A 204 13.52 7.26 -6.05
N GLY A 205 14.01 8.03 -5.08
CA GLY A 205 13.31 9.18 -4.53
C GLY A 205 14.17 10.45 -4.56
N TYR A 206 13.49 11.57 -4.70
CA TYR A 206 14.11 12.89 -4.67
C TYR A 206 13.25 13.86 -3.86
N GLU A 207 13.87 14.54 -2.88
CA GLU A 207 13.20 15.51 -2.01
C GLU A 207 13.69 16.91 -2.34
N TYR A 208 12.76 17.79 -2.75
CA TYR A 208 13.03 19.19 -3.02
C TYR A 208 12.03 20.08 -2.28
N ASN A 209 12.52 20.81 -1.29
CA ASN A 209 11.70 21.62 -0.38
C ASN A 209 10.60 20.76 0.30
N ASP A 210 9.34 21.09 0.01
CA ASP A 210 8.15 20.43 0.57
C ASP A 210 7.56 19.38 -0.39
N VAL A 211 8.25 19.08 -1.51
CA VAL A 211 7.83 18.12 -2.53
C VAL A 211 8.76 16.92 -2.51
N LYS A 212 8.20 15.73 -2.55
CA LYS A 212 8.93 14.47 -2.71
C LYS A 212 8.41 13.76 -3.94
N PHE A 213 9.32 13.35 -4.78
CA PHE A 213 9.05 12.56 -5.97
C PHE A 213 9.67 11.18 -5.80
N GLY A 214 8.91 10.15 -6.08
CA GLY A 214 9.35 8.77 -6.06
C GLY A 214 9.01 8.07 -7.37
N TYR A 215 9.90 7.18 -7.79
CA TYR A 215 9.70 6.28 -8.90
C TYR A 215 10.15 4.89 -8.49
N SER A 216 9.34 3.87 -8.76
CA SER A 216 9.75 2.49 -8.60
C SER A 216 9.51 1.68 -9.86
N TYR A 217 10.33 0.65 -10.01
CA TYR A 217 10.19 -0.34 -11.06
C TYR A 217 10.26 -1.74 -10.46
N ASP A 218 9.18 -2.51 -10.66
CA ASP A 218 9.06 -3.87 -10.19
C ASP A 218 9.49 -4.85 -11.28
N LEU A 219 10.61 -5.53 -11.04
CA LEU A 219 11.09 -6.61 -11.87
C LEU A 219 10.45 -7.92 -11.39
N THR A 220 9.57 -8.49 -12.20
CA THR A 220 8.99 -9.80 -11.93
C THR A 220 10.08 -10.87 -12.06
N ILE A 221 10.31 -11.68 -11.02
CA ILE A 221 11.29 -12.78 -11.01
C ILE A 221 10.63 -14.16 -11.03
N SER A 222 9.30 -14.21 -11.05
CA SER A 222 8.53 -15.44 -11.15
C SER A 222 8.65 -16.05 -12.56
N PRO A 223 8.21 -17.30 -12.77
CA PRO A 223 8.17 -17.94 -14.10
C PRO A 223 7.36 -17.16 -15.15
N LEU A 224 6.56 -16.17 -14.74
CA LEU A 224 5.81 -15.26 -15.61
C LEU A 224 6.67 -14.14 -16.22
N LEU A 225 7.97 -14.09 -15.92
CA LEU A 225 8.91 -13.04 -16.35
C LEU A 225 8.80 -12.67 -17.84
N ALA A 226 8.62 -13.66 -18.71
CA ALA A 226 8.59 -13.47 -20.16
C ALA A 226 7.38 -12.65 -20.67
N ASN A 227 6.31 -12.52 -19.89
CA ASN A 227 5.04 -11.98 -20.36
C ASN A 227 4.58 -10.71 -19.66
N THR A 228 5.19 -10.29 -18.54
CA THR A 228 4.65 -9.21 -17.70
C THR A 228 5.32 -7.84 -17.90
N GLY A 229 6.53 -7.78 -18.45
CA GLY A 229 7.24 -6.50 -18.67
C GLY A 229 7.52 -5.66 -17.40
N GLY A 230 7.16 -6.16 -16.21
CA GLY A 230 7.29 -5.44 -14.94
C GLY A 230 6.19 -4.39 -14.71
N ALA A 231 6.30 -3.65 -13.59
CA ALA A 231 5.39 -2.57 -13.25
C ALA A 231 6.15 -1.27 -12.94
N HIS A 232 5.59 -0.16 -13.36
CA HIS A 232 6.12 1.18 -13.10
C HIS A 232 5.19 1.93 -12.16
N GLU A 233 5.75 2.52 -11.10
CA GLU A 233 4.99 3.34 -10.16
C GLU A 233 5.62 4.72 -10.03
N VAL A 234 4.78 5.74 -9.97
CA VAL A 234 5.18 7.12 -9.73
C VAL A 234 4.45 7.64 -8.52
N SER A 235 5.17 8.24 -7.59
CA SER A 235 4.60 8.87 -6.40
C SER A 235 4.99 10.33 -6.31
N LEU A 236 4.04 11.13 -5.85
CA LEU A 236 4.24 12.56 -5.57
C LEU A 236 3.65 12.88 -4.21
N VAL A 237 4.48 13.42 -3.31
CA VAL A 237 4.04 13.84 -1.98
C VAL A 237 4.33 15.32 -1.82
N TYR A 238 3.32 16.08 -1.40
CA TYR A 238 3.45 17.47 -1.04
C TYR A 238 3.14 17.68 0.44
N GLU A 239 4.10 18.20 1.19
CA GLU A 239 3.92 18.52 2.62
C GLU A 239 3.51 19.97 2.79
N PHE A 240 2.25 20.24 3.18
CA PHE A 240 1.78 21.59 3.48
C PHE A 240 2.45 22.11 4.76
N ALA A 241 3.49 22.93 4.61
CA ALA A 241 4.13 23.57 5.76
C ALA A 241 3.23 24.66 6.33
N ASN A 242 2.88 24.59 7.61
CA ASN A 242 2.21 25.71 8.28
C ASN A 242 3.27 26.73 8.69
N PRO A 243 3.37 27.91 8.02
CA PRO A 243 4.42 28.89 8.27
C PRO A 243 4.42 29.47 9.67
N ARG A 244 3.29 29.42 10.39
CA ARG A 244 3.16 29.89 11.78
C ARG A 244 3.88 29.01 12.81
N ASN A 245 4.31 27.80 12.44
CA ASN A 245 4.84 26.81 13.37
C ASN A 245 6.28 26.35 13.08
N LYS A 246 7.09 27.11 12.31
CA LYS A 246 8.50 26.73 12.03
C LYS A 246 9.33 26.43 13.30
N LYS A 247 9.03 27.09 14.43
CA LYS A 247 9.68 26.78 15.74
C LYS A 247 9.18 25.45 16.36
N TYR A 248 7.96 25.02 16.07
CA TYR A 248 7.36 23.79 16.59
C TYR A 248 7.54 22.59 15.64
N ALA A 249 7.82 22.81 14.35
CA ALA A 249 8.09 21.74 13.37
C ALA A 249 9.27 20.84 13.78
N LYS A 250 10.26 21.39 14.50
CA LYS A 250 11.38 20.59 15.07
C LYS A 250 10.95 19.57 16.15
N ARG A 251 9.73 19.67 16.69
CA ARG A 251 9.20 18.77 17.74
C ARG A 251 8.16 17.77 17.23
N ARG A 252 7.69 17.89 15.98
CA ARG A 252 6.81 16.87 15.42
C ARG A 252 7.62 15.60 15.20
N ARG A 253 7.31 14.59 15.98
CA ARG A 253 7.88 13.25 15.81
C ARG A 253 7.11 12.59 14.69
N VAL A 254 7.83 12.34 13.63
CA VAL A 254 7.34 11.65 12.43
C VAL A 254 7.73 10.18 12.58
N ILE A 255 6.86 9.28 12.15
CA ILE A 255 7.21 7.87 12.05
C ILE A 255 8.47 7.76 11.17
N PRO A 256 9.54 7.07 11.63
CA PRO A 256 10.84 7.06 10.95
C PRO A 256 10.88 6.14 9.71
N CYS A 257 9.74 5.90 9.07
CA CYS A 257 9.66 5.16 7.80
C CYS A 257 10.15 6.02 6.62
N ALA A 258 10.54 5.37 5.53
CA ALA A 258 10.76 6.04 4.27
C ALA A 258 9.46 6.72 3.81
N LYS A 259 9.57 7.94 3.33
CA LYS A 259 8.43 8.80 3.02
C LYS A 259 8.29 8.93 1.51
N PHE A 260 7.66 7.94 0.91
CA PHE A 260 7.26 7.99 -0.50
C PHE A 260 5.77 7.80 -0.63
#